data_0e720d6195f537e5d7c6770e2bef97bf
#
_entry.id   0e720d6195f537e5d7c6770e2bef97bf
#
_cell.length_a   1.000
_cell.length_b   1.000
_cell.length_c   1.000
_cell.angle_alpha   90.00
_cell.angle_beta   90.00
_cell.angle_gamma   90.00
#
_symmetry.space_group_name_H-M   'P 1'
#
loop_
_entity.id
_entity.type
_entity.pdbx_description
1 polymer ?
#
loop_
_entity_poly.entity_id
_entity_poly.type
_entity_poly.pdbx_seq_one_letter_code
_entity_poly.pdbx_strand_id
1 'polypeptide(L)'
;LAGARAAETEDRREKPEALKIRWSAADIRNVDIRLSELVSALSHALDVTGGQPMGHAERTCLIGLRLADAIGLEPARRSSLFYALLLKDAGCSTTAAATAEAFGSDDLQVKRESRLIDINRPALSLGYLKRNVAPGAPLRQRARHLRTVIALSKGGVSELQRLRCERGADIARGIGLDE
;
A
#
# COMPACT_ATOMS: atom_id res chain seq x y z
N LEU A 1 39.18 25.00 -47.22
CA LEU A 1 39.79 24.92 -45.90
C LEU A 1 39.09 25.89 -44.97
N ALA A 2 38.04 25.46 -44.26
CA ALA A 2 37.48 26.19 -43.16
C ALA A 2 36.95 25.15 -42.15
N GLY A 3 37.66 25.05 -41.04
CA GLY A 3 37.30 24.16 -39.92
C GLY A 3 36.12 24.74 -39.14
N ALA A 4 35.07 23.96 -39.05
CA ALA A 4 33.95 24.23 -38.14
C ALA A 4 34.30 23.68 -36.75
N ARG A 5 34.54 24.58 -35.78
CA ARG A 5 34.59 24.25 -34.36
C ARG A 5 33.17 24.04 -33.91
N ALA A 6 32.82 22.80 -33.56
CA ALA A 6 31.62 22.50 -32.82
C ALA A 6 31.78 23.04 -31.37
N ALA A 7 30.89 23.95 -30.97
CA ALA A 7 30.78 24.41 -29.59
C ALA A 7 30.03 23.34 -28.78
N GLU A 8 30.76 22.66 -27.94
CA GLU A 8 30.17 21.85 -26.83
C GLU A 8 29.52 22.81 -25.85
N THR A 9 28.20 22.91 -25.91
CA THR A 9 27.40 23.50 -24.85
C THR A 9 27.23 22.45 -23.76
N GLU A 10 28.06 22.55 -22.77
CA GLU A 10 27.96 21.79 -21.51
C GLU A 10 26.66 22.18 -20.79
N ASP A 11 25.63 21.32 -20.95
CA ASP A 11 24.36 21.42 -20.23
C ASP A 11 24.62 21.18 -18.72
N ARG A 12 24.99 22.25 -18.04
CA ARG A 12 25.15 22.27 -16.57
C ARG A 12 23.78 22.20 -15.94
N ARG A 13 23.18 20.99 -15.87
CA ARG A 13 22.01 20.74 -15.03
C ARG A 13 22.43 20.94 -13.58
N GLU A 14 22.08 22.07 -13.04
CA GLU A 14 22.16 22.35 -11.60
C GLU A 14 21.39 21.26 -10.86
N LYS A 15 22.10 20.43 -10.12
CA LYS A 15 21.46 19.44 -9.22
C LYS A 15 20.66 20.22 -8.19
N PRO A 16 19.38 19.91 -7.99
CA PRO A 16 18.60 20.57 -6.95
C PRO A 16 19.31 20.42 -5.61
N GLU A 17 19.58 21.54 -4.99
CA GLU A 17 20.21 21.59 -3.66
C GLU A 17 19.33 20.80 -2.67
N ALA A 18 19.87 19.72 -2.11
CA ALA A 18 19.12 18.87 -1.19
C ALA A 18 18.71 19.73 0.01
N LEU A 19 17.41 19.91 0.20
CA LEU A 19 16.83 20.65 1.31
C LEU A 19 17.30 20.01 2.63
N LYS A 20 18.33 20.58 3.24
CA LYS A 20 18.85 20.14 4.54
C LYS A 20 17.95 20.66 5.65
N ILE A 21 16.86 19.95 5.92
CA ILE A 21 16.00 20.24 7.07
C ILE A 21 16.80 19.83 8.33
N ARG A 22 17.27 20.82 9.09
CA ARG A 22 17.90 20.60 10.40
C ARG A 22 16.84 20.81 11.48
N TRP A 23 16.39 19.72 12.07
CA TRP A 23 15.53 19.76 13.25
C TRP A 23 16.38 19.90 14.51
N SER A 24 16.07 20.86 15.36
CA SER A 24 16.62 20.93 16.71
C SER A 24 15.70 20.17 17.68
N ALA A 25 16.26 19.68 18.79
CA ALA A 25 15.46 19.04 19.85
C ALA A 25 14.44 20.02 20.48
N ALA A 26 14.64 21.34 20.30
CA ALA A 26 13.70 22.38 20.74
C ALA A 26 12.51 22.49 19.78
N ASP A 27 12.71 22.30 18.48
CA ASP A 27 11.64 22.38 17.48
C ASP A 27 10.63 21.26 17.66
N ILE A 28 11.08 20.07 18.12
CA ILE A 28 10.23 18.92 18.33
C ILE A 28 9.39 19.02 19.61
N ARG A 29 9.88 19.72 20.65
CA ARG A 29 9.22 19.78 21.95
C ARG A 29 7.93 20.60 21.99
N ASN A 30 7.68 21.46 21.02
CA ASN A 30 6.53 22.37 20.95
C ASN A 30 5.58 22.10 19.78
N VAL A 31 5.65 20.91 19.15
CA VAL A 31 4.72 20.55 18.08
C VAL A 31 3.52 19.81 18.69
N ASP A 32 2.38 20.49 18.68
CA ASP A 32 1.10 19.87 19.07
C ASP A 32 0.51 19.17 17.84
N ILE A 33 0.73 17.85 17.76
CA ILE A 33 0.25 17.02 16.65
C ILE A 33 -1.04 16.33 17.06
N ARG A 34 -2.10 16.57 16.32
CA ARG A 34 -3.38 15.86 16.54
C ARG A 34 -3.27 14.40 16.09
N LEU A 35 -3.95 13.49 16.80
CA LEU A 35 -4.02 12.08 16.41
C LEU A 35 -4.51 11.93 14.95
N SER A 36 -5.48 12.72 14.52
CA SER A 36 -6.00 12.72 13.16
C SER A 36 -4.93 13.04 12.11
N GLU A 37 -4.03 13.99 12.40
CA GLU A 37 -2.92 14.36 11.50
C GLU A 37 -1.90 13.23 11.38
N LEU A 38 -1.56 12.62 12.52
CA LEU A 38 -0.65 11.48 12.56
C LEU A 38 -1.22 10.28 11.79
N VAL A 39 -2.50 9.94 12.05
CA VAL A 39 -3.16 8.81 11.39
C VAL A 39 -3.36 9.09 9.89
N SER A 40 -3.66 10.33 9.49
CA SER A 40 -3.73 10.71 8.07
C SER A 40 -2.38 10.57 7.39
N ALA A 41 -1.29 11.02 8.01
CA ALA A 41 0.06 10.82 7.47
C ALA A 41 0.42 9.34 7.34
N LEU A 42 0.07 8.53 8.35
CA LEU A 42 0.26 7.07 8.30
C LEU A 42 -0.55 6.44 7.16
N SER A 43 -1.78 6.90 6.92
CA SER A 43 -2.64 6.34 5.87
C SER A 43 -2.01 6.46 4.47
N HIS A 44 -1.25 7.51 4.19
CA HIS A 44 -0.48 7.65 2.94
C HIS A 44 0.60 6.56 2.80
N ALA A 45 1.32 6.26 3.88
CA ALA A 45 2.30 5.18 3.88
C ALA A 45 1.62 3.82 3.67
N LEU A 46 0.45 3.63 4.27
CA LEU A 46 -0.37 2.42 4.10
C LEU A 46 -0.89 2.27 2.67
N ASP A 47 -1.30 3.35 2.02
CA ASP A 47 -1.67 3.35 0.60
C ASP A 47 -0.52 2.81 -0.27
N VAL A 48 0.71 3.30 -0.03
CA VAL A 48 1.91 2.83 -0.75
C VAL A 48 2.14 1.34 -0.51
N THR A 49 2.17 0.89 0.75
CA THR A 49 2.41 -0.53 1.10
C THR A 49 1.27 -1.45 0.64
N GLY A 50 0.06 -0.92 0.55
CA GLY A 50 -1.09 -1.60 -0.03
C GLY A 50 -1.10 -1.63 -1.56
N GLY A 51 -0.19 -0.92 -2.24
CA GLY A 51 -0.19 -0.74 -3.69
C GLY A 51 -1.39 0.06 -4.20
N GLN A 52 -1.96 0.93 -3.36
CA GLN A 52 -3.09 1.80 -3.70
C GLN A 52 -2.58 3.13 -4.32
N PRO A 53 -3.41 3.80 -5.11
CA PRO A 53 -3.14 5.19 -5.48
C PRO A 53 -3.09 6.08 -4.24
N MET A 54 -2.13 7.00 -4.19
CA MET A 54 -1.99 7.94 -3.08
C MET A 54 -3.31 8.66 -2.75
N GLY A 55 -3.63 8.80 -1.46
CA GLY A 55 -4.88 9.37 -0.97
C GLY A 55 -6.10 8.44 -1.11
N HIS A 56 -5.88 7.14 -1.32
CA HIS A 56 -6.99 6.17 -1.39
C HIS A 56 -7.74 6.07 -0.05
N ALA A 57 -7.02 5.99 1.07
CA ALA A 57 -7.63 5.94 2.40
C ALA A 57 -8.43 7.21 2.70
N GLU A 58 -7.91 8.39 2.36
CA GLU A 58 -8.62 9.67 2.54
C GLU A 58 -9.92 9.74 1.73
N ARG A 59 -9.86 9.36 0.43
CA ARG A 59 -11.08 9.30 -0.40
C ARG A 59 -12.11 8.34 0.16
N THR A 60 -11.66 7.18 0.64
CA THR A 60 -12.54 6.20 1.28
C THR A 60 -13.17 6.78 2.54
N CYS A 61 -12.39 7.53 3.34
CA CYS A 61 -12.87 8.22 4.53
C CYS A 61 -13.94 9.26 4.19
N LEU A 62 -13.70 10.10 3.19
CA LEU A 62 -14.68 11.11 2.75
C LEU A 62 -16.01 10.48 2.30
N ILE A 63 -15.95 9.39 1.53
CA ILE A 63 -17.14 8.66 1.07
C ILE A 63 -17.86 8.03 2.26
N GLY A 64 -17.13 7.36 3.14
CA GLY A 64 -17.70 6.69 4.31
C GLY A 64 -18.34 7.66 5.29
N LEU A 65 -17.76 8.84 5.52
CA LEU A 65 -18.35 9.87 6.37
C LEU A 65 -19.62 10.48 5.76
N ARG A 66 -19.66 10.69 4.45
CA ARG A 66 -20.88 11.13 3.77
C ARG A 66 -22.00 10.11 3.85
N LEU A 67 -21.65 8.83 3.73
CA LEU A 67 -22.62 7.74 3.94
C LEU A 67 -23.13 7.72 5.38
N ALA A 68 -22.22 7.88 6.36
CA ALA A 68 -22.56 7.96 7.76
C ALA A 68 -23.54 9.11 8.07
N ASP A 69 -23.34 10.27 7.44
CA ASP A 69 -24.26 11.41 7.54
C ASP A 69 -25.64 11.07 6.94
N ALA A 70 -25.65 10.41 5.78
CA ALA A 70 -26.90 10.05 5.10
C ALA A 70 -27.75 9.04 5.88
N ILE A 71 -27.13 8.15 6.66
CA ILE A 71 -27.83 7.17 7.50
C ILE A 71 -28.05 7.64 8.96
N GLY A 72 -27.63 8.89 9.28
CA GLY A 72 -27.77 9.45 10.62
C GLY A 72 -26.92 8.78 11.70
N LEU A 73 -25.69 8.39 11.36
CA LEU A 73 -24.79 7.74 12.31
C LEU A 73 -24.46 8.67 13.48
N GLU A 74 -24.55 8.14 14.71
CA GLU A 74 -24.26 8.88 15.92
C GLU A 74 -22.83 9.48 15.94
N PRO A 75 -22.64 10.71 16.48
CA PRO A 75 -21.34 11.39 16.48
C PRO A 75 -20.16 10.58 17.05
N ALA A 76 -20.38 9.84 18.13
CA ALA A 76 -19.34 8.99 18.73
C ALA A 76 -18.89 7.88 17.76
N ARG A 77 -19.83 7.18 17.15
CA ARG A 77 -19.56 6.16 16.13
C ARG A 77 -18.95 6.72 14.87
N ARG A 78 -19.30 7.97 14.53
CA ARG A 78 -18.72 8.69 13.38
C ARG A 78 -17.20 8.92 13.58
N SER A 79 -16.77 9.27 14.78
CA SER A 79 -15.35 9.40 15.11
C SER A 79 -14.61 8.07 14.97
N SER A 80 -15.15 6.99 15.51
CA SER A 80 -14.59 5.65 15.36
C SER A 80 -14.50 5.22 13.87
N LEU A 81 -15.55 5.52 13.09
CA LEU A 81 -15.57 5.23 11.66
C LEU A 81 -14.47 5.99 10.91
N PHE A 82 -14.24 7.27 11.26
CA PHE A 82 -13.17 8.08 10.66
C PHE A 82 -11.81 7.40 10.78
N TYR A 83 -11.43 7.01 11.98
CA TYR A 83 -10.15 6.33 12.21
C TYR A 83 -10.11 4.94 11.60
N ALA A 84 -11.19 4.17 11.68
CA ALA A 84 -11.28 2.85 11.07
C ALA A 84 -11.06 2.89 9.56
N LEU A 85 -11.61 3.89 8.87
CA LEU A 85 -11.45 4.08 7.43
C LEU A 85 -10.03 4.49 7.04
N LEU A 86 -9.36 5.32 7.83
CA LEU A 86 -7.96 5.70 7.60
C LEU A 86 -7.01 4.52 7.87
N LEU A 87 -7.31 3.68 8.84
CA LEU A 87 -6.47 2.56 9.27
C LEU A 87 -6.85 1.22 8.62
N LYS A 88 -7.87 1.18 7.76
CA LYS A 88 -8.38 -0.06 7.14
C LYS A 88 -7.31 -0.95 6.50
N ASP A 89 -6.23 -0.34 6.03
CA ASP A 89 -5.12 -1.02 5.38
C ASP A 89 -3.90 -1.26 6.30
N ALA A 90 -4.00 -0.93 7.60
CA ALA A 90 -2.88 -1.02 8.55
C ALA A 90 -2.28 -2.43 8.66
N GLY A 91 -3.10 -3.47 8.49
CA GLY A 91 -2.64 -4.85 8.47
C GLY A 91 -2.07 -5.33 7.12
N CYS A 92 -2.11 -4.51 6.06
CA CYS A 92 -1.72 -4.96 4.71
C CYS A 92 -0.24 -5.30 4.56
N SER A 93 0.65 -4.66 5.33
CA SER A 93 2.08 -4.92 5.31
C SER A 93 2.43 -6.31 5.87
N THR A 94 1.61 -6.86 6.77
CA THR A 94 1.85 -8.16 7.42
C THR A 94 1.95 -9.32 6.40
N THR A 95 1.26 -9.21 5.28
CA THR A 95 1.24 -10.27 4.26
C THR A 95 2.14 -9.98 3.05
N ALA A 96 2.86 -8.85 3.04
CA ALA A 96 3.72 -8.45 1.91
C ALA A 96 4.82 -9.50 1.65
N ALA A 97 5.57 -9.87 2.69
CA ALA A 97 6.63 -10.87 2.58
C ALA A 97 6.10 -12.23 2.11
N ALA A 98 5.00 -12.71 2.68
CA ALA A 98 4.38 -13.98 2.29
C ALA A 98 3.89 -13.95 0.84
N THR A 99 3.35 -12.82 0.38
CA THR A 99 2.93 -12.65 -1.01
C THR A 99 4.12 -12.65 -1.95
N ALA A 100 5.17 -11.89 -1.64
CA ALA A 100 6.39 -11.85 -2.44
C ALA A 100 7.05 -13.22 -2.53
N GLU A 101 7.15 -13.93 -1.42
CA GLU A 101 7.70 -15.30 -1.38
C GLU A 101 6.86 -16.28 -2.21
N ALA A 102 5.55 -16.27 -2.06
CA ALA A 102 4.65 -17.16 -2.78
C ALA A 102 4.71 -16.94 -4.29
N PHE A 103 4.70 -15.71 -4.74
CA PHE A 103 4.72 -15.35 -6.16
C PHE A 103 6.14 -15.37 -6.74
N GLY A 104 7.19 -15.21 -5.93
CA GLY A 104 8.56 -15.02 -6.40
C GLY A 104 8.72 -13.74 -7.22
N SER A 105 7.99 -12.68 -6.84
CA SER A 105 7.95 -11.38 -7.53
C SER A 105 7.58 -10.26 -6.56
N ASP A 106 7.57 -9.01 -7.06
CA ASP A 106 7.18 -7.84 -6.29
C ASP A 106 5.71 -7.91 -5.84
N ASP A 107 5.49 -7.84 -4.53
CA ASP A 107 4.16 -7.92 -3.91
C ASP A 107 3.25 -6.74 -4.30
N LEU A 108 3.82 -5.55 -4.53
CA LEU A 108 3.05 -4.39 -4.95
C LEU A 108 2.49 -4.56 -6.37
N GLN A 109 3.27 -5.12 -7.27
CA GLN A 109 2.82 -5.45 -8.62
C GLN A 109 1.71 -6.51 -8.57
N VAL A 110 1.93 -7.59 -7.82
CA VAL A 110 0.94 -8.66 -7.61
C VAL A 110 -0.38 -8.10 -7.10
N LYS A 111 -0.34 -7.24 -6.08
CA LYS A 111 -1.52 -6.61 -5.49
C LYS A 111 -2.24 -5.66 -6.47
N ARG A 112 -1.50 -4.84 -7.20
CA ARG A 112 -2.07 -3.90 -8.19
C ARG A 112 -2.79 -4.63 -9.30
N GLU A 113 -2.12 -5.61 -9.91
CA GLU A 113 -2.70 -6.36 -11.01
C GLU A 113 -3.88 -7.24 -10.58
N SER A 114 -3.86 -7.82 -9.37
CA SER A 114 -4.95 -8.65 -8.86
C SER A 114 -6.30 -7.91 -8.77
N ARG A 115 -6.26 -6.58 -8.58
CA ARG A 115 -7.47 -5.76 -8.50
C ARG A 115 -8.09 -5.45 -9.85
N LEU A 116 -7.31 -5.59 -10.91
CA LEU A 116 -7.73 -5.27 -12.28
C LEU A 116 -8.29 -6.46 -13.03
N ILE A 117 -8.28 -7.65 -12.41
CA ILE A 117 -8.75 -8.87 -13.04
C ILE A 117 -9.97 -9.45 -12.34
N ASP A 118 -10.86 -10.02 -13.13
CA ASP A 118 -11.92 -10.89 -12.62
C ASP A 118 -11.35 -12.30 -12.43
N ILE A 119 -11.10 -12.65 -11.16
CA ILE A 119 -10.53 -13.95 -10.77
C ILE A 119 -11.42 -15.14 -11.18
N ASN A 120 -12.73 -14.92 -11.37
CA ASN A 120 -13.66 -15.97 -11.79
C ASN A 120 -13.55 -16.27 -13.29
N ARG A 121 -12.76 -15.51 -14.05
CA ARG A 121 -12.50 -15.76 -15.46
C ARG A 121 -11.17 -16.53 -15.63
N PRO A 122 -11.19 -17.83 -15.98
CA PRO A 122 -9.99 -18.66 -16.03
C PRO A 122 -8.88 -18.11 -16.95
N ALA A 123 -9.27 -17.53 -18.10
CA ALA A 123 -8.31 -16.97 -19.05
C ALA A 123 -7.56 -15.76 -18.47
N LEU A 124 -8.26 -14.87 -17.75
CA LEU A 124 -7.66 -13.71 -17.11
C LEU A 124 -6.77 -14.11 -15.94
N SER A 125 -7.23 -15.06 -15.14
CA SER A 125 -6.46 -15.62 -14.02
C SER A 125 -5.18 -16.32 -14.51
N LEU A 126 -5.23 -17.06 -15.59
CA LEU A 126 -4.06 -17.69 -16.18
C LEU A 126 -3.07 -16.63 -16.72
N GLY A 127 -3.57 -15.60 -17.39
CA GLY A 127 -2.77 -14.47 -17.85
C GLY A 127 -2.08 -13.73 -16.70
N TYR A 128 -2.79 -13.50 -15.60
CA TYR A 128 -2.26 -12.92 -14.38
C TYR A 128 -1.15 -13.78 -13.75
N LEU A 129 -1.40 -15.08 -13.57
CA LEU A 129 -0.40 -16.01 -13.04
C LEU A 129 0.84 -16.05 -13.93
N LYS A 130 0.66 -16.05 -15.26
CA LYS A 130 1.76 -16.02 -16.21
C LYS A 130 2.65 -14.79 -16.06
N ARG A 131 2.08 -13.61 -15.76
CA ARG A 131 2.84 -12.37 -15.60
C ARG A 131 3.48 -12.25 -14.23
N ASN A 132 2.81 -12.71 -13.17
CA ASN A 132 3.19 -12.40 -11.80
C ASN A 132 3.89 -13.56 -11.06
N VAL A 133 3.82 -14.80 -11.54
CA VAL A 133 4.50 -15.93 -10.87
C VAL A 133 5.90 -16.08 -11.43
N ALA A 134 6.89 -15.69 -10.63
CA ALA A 134 8.33 -15.79 -10.89
C ALA A 134 8.69 -15.42 -12.35
N PRO A 135 8.41 -14.19 -12.79
CA PRO A 135 8.69 -13.75 -14.15
C PRO A 135 10.20 -13.85 -14.45
N GLY A 136 10.55 -14.43 -15.60
CA GLY A 136 11.95 -14.62 -16.01
C GLY A 136 12.69 -15.77 -15.33
N ALA A 137 12.09 -16.46 -14.37
CA ALA A 137 12.72 -17.58 -13.70
C ALA A 137 12.68 -18.89 -14.55
N PRO A 138 13.62 -19.83 -14.32
CA PRO A 138 13.59 -21.15 -14.94
C PRO A 138 12.28 -21.90 -14.68
N LEU A 139 11.85 -22.73 -15.62
CA LEU A 139 10.57 -23.46 -15.55
C LEU A 139 10.36 -24.25 -14.24
N ARG A 140 11.41 -24.87 -13.72
CA ARG A 140 11.34 -25.61 -12.43
C ARG A 140 10.99 -24.68 -11.26
N GLN A 141 11.64 -23.53 -11.18
CA GLN A 141 11.39 -22.55 -10.12
C GLN A 141 9.99 -21.96 -10.26
N ARG A 142 9.59 -21.62 -11.48
CA ARG A 142 8.27 -21.12 -11.78
C ARG A 142 7.16 -22.11 -11.41
N ALA A 143 7.35 -23.40 -11.72
CA ALA A 143 6.41 -24.46 -11.34
C ALA A 143 6.28 -24.59 -9.81
N ARG A 144 7.39 -24.40 -9.06
CA ARG A 144 7.38 -24.41 -7.59
C ARG A 144 6.51 -23.29 -7.05
N HIS A 145 6.75 -22.03 -7.48
CA HIS A 145 5.95 -20.88 -7.04
C HIS A 145 4.47 -21.02 -7.45
N LEU A 146 4.19 -21.52 -8.64
CA LEU A 146 2.82 -21.78 -9.08
C LEU A 146 2.08 -22.76 -8.16
N ARG A 147 2.76 -23.86 -7.74
CA ARG A 147 2.19 -24.79 -6.76
C ARG A 147 1.90 -24.12 -5.43
N THR A 148 2.80 -23.26 -4.93
CA THR A 148 2.62 -22.49 -3.70
C THR A 148 1.40 -21.56 -3.82
N VAL A 149 1.27 -20.80 -4.90
CA VAL A 149 0.14 -19.91 -5.14
C VAL A 149 -1.19 -20.68 -5.21
N ILE A 150 -1.22 -21.83 -5.90
CA ILE A 150 -2.41 -22.70 -5.97
C ILE A 150 -2.76 -23.26 -4.59
N ALA A 151 -1.78 -23.69 -3.80
CA ALA A 151 -2.00 -24.18 -2.44
C ALA A 151 -2.60 -23.08 -1.54
N LEU A 152 -2.07 -21.86 -1.63
CA LEU A 152 -2.61 -20.69 -0.90
C LEU A 152 -4.05 -20.36 -1.32
N SER A 153 -4.39 -20.49 -2.61
CA SER A 153 -5.74 -20.19 -3.09
C SER A 153 -6.82 -21.13 -2.52
N LYS A 154 -6.44 -22.32 -2.05
CA LYS A 154 -7.36 -23.33 -1.49
C LYS A 154 -7.69 -23.16 -0.01
N GLY A 155 -7.24 -22.09 0.65
CA GLY A 155 -7.53 -21.84 2.07
C GLY A 155 -6.59 -20.81 2.70
N GLY A 156 -5.40 -20.60 2.15
CA GLY A 156 -4.44 -19.64 2.67
C GLY A 156 -4.86 -18.16 2.50
N VAL A 157 -5.74 -17.87 1.54
CA VAL A 157 -6.21 -16.50 1.32
C VAL A 157 -7.05 -16.02 2.52
N SER A 158 -7.95 -16.85 3.04
CA SER A 158 -8.76 -16.51 4.22
C SER A 158 -7.91 -16.34 5.47
N GLU A 159 -6.89 -17.17 5.63
CA GLU A 159 -5.94 -17.05 6.74
C GLU A 159 -5.11 -15.77 6.64
N LEU A 160 -4.60 -15.43 5.47
CA LEU A 160 -3.90 -14.16 5.24
C LEU A 160 -4.81 -12.96 5.50
N GLN A 161 -6.08 -13.03 5.13
CA GLN A 161 -7.04 -11.95 5.43
C GLN A 161 -7.32 -11.87 6.92
N ARG A 162 -7.49 -12.99 7.61
CA ARG A 162 -7.67 -13.03 9.07
C ARG A 162 -6.50 -12.36 9.78
N LEU A 163 -5.25 -12.73 9.44
CA LEU A 163 -4.04 -12.12 10.00
C LEU A 163 -3.97 -10.60 9.76
N ARG A 164 -4.38 -10.15 8.57
CA ARG A 164 -4.44 -8.71 8.27
C ARG A 164 -5.46 -7.98 9.13
N CYS A 165 -6.65 -8.55 9.30
CA CYS A 165 -7.71 -7.95 10.12
C CYS A 165 -7.31 -7.93 11.61
N GLU A 166 -6.78 -9.03 12.13
CA GLU A 166 -6.30 -9.11 13.51
C GLU A 166 -5.20 -8.08 13.78
N ARG A 167 -4.20 -7.99 12.87
CA ARG A 167 -3.12 -7.02 13.02
C ARG A 167 -3.60 -5.57 12.93
N GLY A 168 -4.53 -5.29 12.02
CA GLY A 168 -5.16 -3.97 11.93
C GLY A 168 -5.92 -3.59 13.20
N ALA A 169 -6.67 -4.53 13.76
CA ALA A 169 -7.37 -4.35 15.03
C ALA A 169 -6.41 -4.15 16.22
N ASP A 170 -5.29 -4.89 16.27
CA ASP A 170 -4.27 -4.70 17.31
C ASP A 170 -3.65 -3.29 17.24
N ILE A 171 -3.37 -2.79 16.05
CA ILE A 171 -2.85 -1.44 15.85
C ILE A 171 -3.90 -0.41 16.30
N ALA A 172 -5.16 -0.58 15.94
CA ALA A 172 -6.23 0.32 16.34
C ALA A 172 -6.39 0.37 17.87
N ARG A 173 -6.42 -0.78 18.52
CA ARG A 173 -6.44 -0.87 19.99
C ARG A 173 -5.21 -0.23 20.64
N GLY A 174 -4.03 -0.46 20.06
CA GLY A 174 -2.76 0.10 20.56
C GLY A 174 -2.71 1.63 20.57
N ILE A 175 -3.51 2.31 19.74
CA ILE A 175 -3.64 3.76 19.71
C ILE A 175 -4.90 4.28 20.42
N GLY A 176 -5.60 3.41 21.18
CA GLY A 176 -6.75 3.78 22.01
C GLY A 176 -8.07 3.92 21.24
N LEU A 177 -8.19 3.25 20.09
CA LEU A 177 -9.46 3.12 19.39
C LEU A 177 -10.16 1.83 19.89
N ASP A 178 -10.89 1.96 20.98
CA ASP A 178 -11.74 0.90 21.48
C ASP A 178 -13.05 0.83 20.68
N GLU A 179 -13.78 -0.30 20.80
CA GLU A 179 -15.00 -0.64 20.05
C GLU A 179 -16.14 0.38 20.15
#